data_42035631a02e1a04ed79caf9e6666041
#
_entry.id   42035631a02e1a04ed79caf9e6666041
#
_cell.length_a   1.000
_cell.length_b   1.000
_cell.length_c   1.000
_cell.angle_alpha   90.00
_cell.angle_beta   90.00
_cell.angle_gamma   90.00
#
_symmetry.space_group_name_H-M   'P 1'
#
loop_
_entity.id
_entity.type
_entity.pdbx_description
1 polymer ?
#
loop_
_entity_poly.entity_id
_entity_poly.type
_entity_poly.pdbx_seq_one_letter_code
_entity_poly.pdbx_strand_id
1 'polypeptide(L)'
;MKQDTESPIEVADPFARRLLNQYLQRRKSDLARLRSALSENDFASIQLTGHNLFGSGAAYGLEEVSALGAKLEQAAKSQQTAQVSDLIDELERFVTRVTVT
;
A
#
# COMPACT_ATOMS: atom_id res chain seq x y z
N MET A 1 -3.82 -16.25 -19.28
CA MET A 1 -4.11 -15.77 -18.88
C MET A 1 -4.36 -14.82 -18.35
N LYS A 2 -4.56 -14.49 -18.21
CA LYS A 2 -4.90 -13.43 -17.84
C LYS A 2 -4.55 -12.93 -16.68
N GLN A 3 -4.13 -12.28 -16.47
CA GLN A 3 -4.02 -11.73 -15.44
C GLN A 3 -4.52 -10.72 -15.05
N ASP A 4 -4.95 -10.82 -14.38
CA ASP A 4 -5.48 -9.58 -14.27
C ASP A 4 -5.29 -9.10 -12.86
N THR A 5 -5.47 -7.81 -12.64
CA THR A 5 -5.13 -7.21 -11.36
C THR A 5 -6.10 -7.60 -10.26
N GLU A 6 -7.19 -8.27 -10.62
CA GLU A 6 -8.19 -8.68 -9.64
C GLU A 6 -8.07 -10.14 -9.29
N SER A 7 -7.05 -10.80 -9.78
CA SER A 7 -6.82 -12.19 -9.46
C SER A 7 -6.58 -12.37 -7.97
N PRO A 8 -7.15 -13.40 -7.35
CA PRO A 8 -6.91 -13.62 -5.93
C PRO A 8 -5.48 -14.05 -5.68
N ILE A 9 -4.99 -13.75 -4.50
CA ILE A 9 -3.70 -14.22 -4.03
C ILE A 9 -3.94 -15.58 -3.37
N GLU A 10 -3.29 -16.60 -3.91
CA GLU A 10 -3.48 -17.96 -3.41
C GLU A 10 -2.43 -18.29 -2.37
N VAL A 11 -2.87 -18.61 -1.17
CA VAL A 11 -1.99 -18.96 -0.07
C VAL A 11 -2.52 -20.24 0.55
N ALA A 12 -1.73 -21.33 0.41
CA ALA A 12 -2.16 -22.65 0.87
C ALA A 12 -2.19 -22.76 2.38
N ASP A 13 -1.22 -22.16 3.06
CA ASP A 13 -1.10 -22.25 4.51
C ASP A 13 -2.14 -21.35 5.17
N PRO A 14 -3.07 -21.91 5.97
CA PRO A 14 -4.10 -21.08 6.62
C PRO A 14 -3.53 -20.03 7.56
N PHE A 15 -2.41 -20.31 8.22
CA PHE A 15 -1.77 -19.34 9.10
C PHE A 15 -1.22 -18.17 8.31
N ALA A 16 -0.51 -18.46 7.21
CA ALA A 16 0.02 -17.42 6.34
C ALA A 16 -1.10 -16.60 5.72
N ARG A 17 -2.20 -17.26 5.35
CA ARG A 17 -3.36 -16.57 4.78
C ARG A 17 -3.94 -15.58 5.78
N ARG A 18 -4.04 -15.97 7.05
CA ARG A 18 -4.54 -15.08 8.09
C ARG A 18 -3.64 -13.86 8.26
N LEU A 19 -2.32 -14.09 8.28
CA LEU A 19 -1.37 -12.99 8.42
C LEU A 19 -1.48 -12.02 7.25
N LEU A 20 -1.62 -12.53 6.04
CA LEU A 20 -1.74 -11.69 4.86
C LEU A 20 -3.03 -10.88 4.89
N ASN A 21 -4.14 -11.51 5.29
CA ASN A 21 -5.40 -10.79 5.44
C ASN A 21 -5.30 -9.69 6.48
N GLN A 22 -4.65 -9.96 7.60
CA GLN A 22 -4.45 -8.94 8.63
C GLN A 22 -3.59 -7.79 8.10
N TYR A 23 -2.55 -8.13 7.33
CA TYR A 23 -1.70 -7.12 6.73
C TYR A 23 -2.52 -6.18 5.83
N LEU A 24 -3.36 -6.76 4.96
CA LEU A 24 -4.18 -5.97 4.05
C LEU A 24 -5.20 -5.12 4.79
N GLN A 25 -5.78 -5.63 5.88
CA GLN A 25 -6.72 -4.85 6.68
C GLN A 25 -6.04 -3.62 7.30
N ARG A 26 -4.80 -3.77 7.75
CA ARG A 26 -4.06 -2.64 8.32
C ARG A 26 -3.78 -1.56 7.29
N ARG A 27 -3.68 -1.94 6.01
CA ARG A 27 -3.45 -0.93 4.96
C ARG A 27 -4.60 0.06 4.88
N LYS A 28 -5.80 -0.35 5.27
CA LYS A 28 -6.94 0.58 5.26
C LYS A 28 -6.74 1.70 6.27
N SER A 29 -6.15 1.40 7.43
CA SER A 29 -5.80 2.44 8.40
C SER A 29 -4.71 3.36 7.85
N ASP A 30 -3.74 2.79 7.14
CA ASP A 30 -2.69 3.60 6.53
C ASP A 30 -3.27 4.57 5.52
N LEU A 31 -4.26 4.13 4.73
CA LEU A 31 -4.90 5.01 3.75
C LEU A 31 -5.51 6.23 4.43
N ALA A 32 -6.22 6.02 5.53
CA ALA A 32 -6.83 7.13 6.26
C ALA A 32 -5.76 8.10 6.78
N ARG A 33 -4.67 7.55 7.32
CA ARG A 33 -3.59 8.38 7.83
C ARG A 33 -2.87 9.13 6.72
N LEU A 34 -2.68 8.49 5.57
CA LEU A 34 -2.03 9.14 4.43
C LEU A 34 -2.88 10.31 3.92
N ARG A 35 -4.20 10.11 3.82
CA ARG A 35 -5.05 11.19 3.34
C ARG A 35 -5.09 12.35 4.33
N SER A 36 -5.13 12.05 5.63
CA SER A 36 -5.08 13.09 6.66
C SER A 36 -3.76 13.86 6.59
N ALA A 37 -2.65 13.13 6.48
CA ALA A 37 -1.33 13.78 6.39
C ALA A 37 -1.23 14.65 5.16
N LEU A 38 -1.79 14.20 4.03
CA LEU A 38 -1.75 14.98 2.80
C LEU A 38 -2.54 16.27 2.95
N SER A 39 -3.71 16.21 3.59
CA SER A 39 -4.53 17.41 3.80
C SER A 39 -3.84 18.43 4.69
N GLU A 40 -2.89 17.98 5.51
CA GLU A 40 -2.14 18.87 6.40
C GLU A 40 -0.74 19.19 5.86
N ASN A 41 -0.43 18.74 4.66
CA ASN A 41 0.90 18.90 4.07
C ASN A 41 2.00 18.30 4.95
N ASP A 42 1.67 17.20 5.65
CA ASP A 42 2.61 16.50 6.51
C ASP A 42 3.36 15.47 5.68
N PHE A 43 4.28 15.94 4.87
CA PHE A 43 5.03 15.08 3.96
C PHE A 43 5.99 14.17 4.70
N ALA A 44 6.42 14.55 5.90
CA ALA A 44 7.31 13.70 6.70
C ALA A 44 6.60 12.40 7.09
N SER A 45 5.34 12.50 7.51
CA SER A 45 4.55 11.30 7.84
C SER A 45 4.30 10.44 6.61
N ILE A 46 4.02 11.05 5.48
CA ILE A 46 3.81 10.30 4.23
C ILE A 46 5.10 9.59 3.82
N GLN A 47 6.23 10.28 3.93
CA GLN A 47 7.53 9.69 3.60
C GLN A 47 7.80 8.47 4.46
N LEU A 48 7.56 8.57 5.77
CA LEU A 48 7.78 7.46 6.68
C LEU A 48 6.84 6.28 6.37
N THR A 49 5.56 6.57 6.15
CA THR A 49 4.61 5.53 5.81
C THR A 49 5.01 4.83 4.51
N GLY A 50 5.42 5.62 3.50
CA GLY A 50 5.88 5.04 2.25
C GLY A 50 7.07 4.12 2.43
N HIS A 51 8.03 4.55 3.25
CA HIS A 51 9.20 3.72 3.55
C HIS A 51 8.79 2.40 4.22
N ASN A 52 7.86 2.47 5.17
CA ASN A 52 7.39 1.27 5.86
C ASN A 52 6.63 0.34 4.90
N LEU A 53 5.84 0.89 3.99
CA LEU A 53 5.13 0.09 3.01
C LEU A 53 6.09 -0.59 2.04
N PHE A 54 7.16 0.09 1.67
CA PHE A 54 8.18 -0.49 0.82
C PHE A 54 8.76 -1.76 1.47
N GLY A 55 9.15 -1.66 2.74
CA GLY A 55 9.71 -2.80 3.45
C GLY A 55 8.72 -3.91 3.72
N SER A 56 7.53 -3.55 4.22
CA SER A 56 6.55 -4.57 4.61
C SER A 56 5.91 -5.24 3.40
N GLY A 57 5.69 -4.48 2.32
CA GLY A 57 5.17 -5.07 1.09
C GLY A 57 6.09 -6.15 0.58
N ALA A 58 7.39 -5.87 0.55
CA ALA A 58 8.38 -6.85 0.11
C ALA A 58 8.39 -8.07 1.03
N ALA A 59 8.31 -7.84 2.35
CA ALA A 59 8.34 -8.93 3.31
C ALA A 59 7.15 -9.89 3.16
N TYR A 60 6.00 -9.37 2.73
CA TYR A 60 4.81 -10.20 2.51
C TYR A 60 4.66 -10.66 1.08
N GLY A 61 5.63 -10.37 0.22
CA GLY A 61 5.58 -10.76 -1.18
C GLY A 61 4.60 -9.95 -2.01
N LEU A 62 4.19 -8.79 -1.52
CA LEU A 62 3.26 -7.91 -2.21
C LEU A 62 4.05 -6.82 -2.93
N GLU A 63 4.55 -7.15 -4.11
CA GLU A 63 5.45 -6.26 -4.83
C GLU A 63 4.80 -4.95 -5.20
N GLU A 64 3.50 -4.95 -5.48
CA GLU A 64 2.81 -3.72 -5.84
C GLU A 64 2.76 -2.76 -4.64
N VAL A 65 2.51 -3.27 -3.44
CA VAL A 65 2.53 -2.45 -2.23
C VAL A 65 3.92 -1.88 -2.00
N SER A 66 4.94 -2.72 -2.17
CA SER A 66 6.32 -2.29 -2.00
C SER A 66 6.66 -1.17 -2.99
N ALA A 67 6.30 -1.34 -4.25
CA ALA A 67 6.59 -0.34 -5.28
C ALA A 67 5.85 0.97 -5.01
N LEU A 68 4.58 0.90 -4.61
CA LEU A 68 3.82 2.10 -4.28
C LEU A 68 4.41 2.80 -3.05
N GLY A 69 4.87 2.03 -2.08
CA GLY A 69 5.52 2.60 -0.90
C GLY A 69 6.77 3.38 -1.27
N ALA A 70 7.60 2.81 -2.13
CA ALA A 70 8.82 3.48 -2.57
C ALA A 70 8.49 4.79 -3.32
N LYS A 71 7.47 4.75 -4.18
CA LYS A 71 7.07 5.93 -4.92
C LYS A 71 6.49 7.00 -4.00
N LEU A 72 5.70 6.58 -3.00
CA LEU A 72 5.17 7.52 -2.00
C LEU A 72 6.30 8.20 -1.24
N GLU A 73 7.30 7.43 -0.84
CA GLU A 73 8.43 7.98 -0.12
C GLU A 73 9.12 9.06 -0.96
N GLN A 74 9.38 8.80 -2.24
CA GLN A 74 10.04 9.74 -3.10
C GLN A 74 9.18 10.96 -3.39
N ALA A 75 7.90 10.76 -3.68
CA ALA A 75 6.99 11.87 -3.97
C ALA A 75 6.84 12.78 -2.76
N ALA A 76 6.76 12.20 -1.56
CA ALA A 76 6.65 12.99 -0.34
C ALA A 76 7.94 13.76 -0.07
N LYS A 77 9.10 13.14 -0.30
CA LYS A 77 10.38 13.80 -0.13
C LYS A 77 10.48 15.04 -1.03
N SER A 78 9.92 14.96 -2.23
CA SER A 78 9.92 16.08 -3.18
C SER A 78 8.67 16.95 -3.05
N GLN A 79 7.80 16.66 -2.09
CA GLN A 79 6.58 17.42 -1.82
C GLN A 79 5.69 17.57 -3.05
N GLN A 80 5.54 16.48 -3.80
CA GLN A 80 4.73 16.43 -5.02
C GLN A 80 3.29 16.07 -4.66
N THR A 81 2.50 17.06 -4.27
CA THR A 81 1.15 16.86 -3.73
C THR A 81 0.26 16.03 -4.66
N ALA A 82 0.19 16.40 -5.93
CA ALA A 82 -0.67 15.70 -6.88
C ALA A 82 -0.23 14.26 -7.06
N GLN A 83 1.08 14.02 -7.14
CA GLN A 83 1.59 12.67 -7.31
C GLN A 83 1.32 11.81 -6.07
N VAL A 84 1.47 12.41 -4.87
CA VAL A 84 1.15 11.70 -3.63
C VAL A 84 -0.31 11.30 -3.62
N SER A 85 -1.21 12.22 -4.00
CA SER A 85 -2.63 11.93 -4.07
C SER A 85 -2.92 10.76 -5.01
N ASP A 86 -2.34 10.78 -6.20
CA ASP A 86 -2.54 9.70 -7.18
C ASP A 86 -2.04 8.36 -6.66
N LEU A 87 -0.89 8.37 -5.96
CA LEU A 87 -0.33 7.14 -5.41
C LEU A 87 -1.19 6.58 -4.28
N ILE A 88 -1.78 7.45 -3.46
CA ILE A 88 -2.71 7.01 -2.42
C ILE A 88 -3.92 6.35 -3.08
N ASP A 89 -4.44 6.95 -4.15
CA ASP A 89 -5.57 6.37 -4.90
C ASP A 89 -5.21 5.00 -5.45
N GLU A 90 -4.00 4.84 -5.99
CA GLU A 90 -3.56 3.55 -6.50
C GLU A 90 -3.48 2.51 -5.40
N LEU A 91 -2.95 2.90 -4.24
CA LEU A 91 -2.88 1.98 -3.10
C LEU A 91 -4.26 1.56 -2.65
N GLU A 92 -5.20 2.50 -2.62
CA GLU A 92 -6.57 2.20 -2.25
C GLU A 92 -7.19 1.21 -3.22
N ARG A 93 -6.99 1.42 -4.51
CA ARG A 93 -7.53 0.50 -5.52
C ARG A 93 -6.96 -0.90 -5.34
N PHE A 94 -5.67 -1.00 -5.06
CA PHE A 94 -5.05 -2.31 -4.85
C PHE A 94 -5.65 -3.01 -3.64
N VAL A 95 -5.72 -2.31 -2.50
CA VAL A 95 -6.19 -2.92 -1.25
C VAL A 95 -7.67 -3.32 -1.37
N THR A 96 -8.45 -2.55 -2.13
CA THR A 96 -9.89 -2.81 -2.27
C THR A 96 -10.17 -4.00 -3.15
N ARG A 97 -9.39 -4.21 -4.23
CA ARG A 97 -9.73 -5.26 -5.19
C ARG A 97 -9.00 -6.58 -4.95
N VAL A 98 -7.93 -6.56 -4.14
CA VAL A 98 -7.18 -7.79 -3.92
C VAL A 98 -7.90 -8.67 -2.89
N THR A 99 -7.94 -9.97 -3.16
CA THR A 99 -8.49 -10.95 -2.23
C THR A 99 -7.46 -12.03 -1.98
N VAL A 100 -7.57 -12.68 -0.82
CA VAL A 100 -6.67 -13.75 -0.43
C VAL A 100 -7.48 -15.04 -0.27
N THR A 101 -7.07 -16.08 -0.97
CA THR A 101 -7.74 -17.38 -0.90
C THR A 101 -6.82 -18.47 -0.36
#